data_0028c15b8480ce1c6e565175f69e6897
#
_entry.id   0028c15b8480ce1c6e565175f69e6897
#
_cell.length_a   1.000
_cell.length_b   1.000
_cell.length_c   1.000
_cell.angle_alpha   90.00
_cell.angle_beta   90.00
_cell.angle_gamma   90.00
#
_symmetry.space_group_name_H-M   'P 1'
#
loop_
_entity.id
_entity.type
_entity.pdbx_description
1 polymer ?
#
loop_
_entity_poly.entity_id
_entity_poly.type
_entity_poly.pdbx_seq_one_letter_code
_entity_poly.pdbx_strand_id
1 'polypeptide(L)'
;MEHEVDKLKKLAVGHFLNAPFQEACARHLGRIKETFFAWPGVLSCRPAPEFTPELRARMLDDLKWARANGIELDTLFNCNCYGDLAISPELADFVGKTLREMDAEGLFPETVTTTSPFIATVLRKEFSSVKIRLSVNQRVHGSVGFECMEELFDSFYASREHHRDLFYLQDLARWARNHGKTMGIQVNSGCLRQCPFQTFHDNLHGHNRLAQSKVGEAFGFSVFRCKTNYERGNYEDFLRATWIRPEDMARYEPHADVVKIATRRHPDPVKVLDAYATRSYHGNLADLMDPVHAFPKRFDNDSFGKSTLWPAVLNCRDANNCKHCGKCAALMAEVFR
;
A
#
# COMPACT_ATOMS: atom_id res chain seq x y z
N MET A 1 -8.50 -27.51 -10.29
CA MET A 1 -8.34 -27.14 -8.85
C MET A 1 -7.21 -26.16 -8.64
N GLU A 2 -5.97 -26.40 -9.07
CA GLU A 2 -4.87 -25.41 -8.91
C GLU A 2 -5.16 -24.06 -9.56
N HIS A 3 -5.68 -24.01 -10.76
CA HIS A 3 -6.06 -22.76 -11.45
C HIS A 3 -7.20 -21.97 -10.79
N GLU A 4 -8.03 -22.60 -9.97
CA GLU A 4 -9.13 -21.92 -9.26
C GLU A 4 -8.66 -21.35 -7.92
N VAL A 5 -7.72 -22.04 -7.25
CA VAL A 5 -7.08 -21.58 -6.00
C VAL A 5 -6.22 -20.34 -6.28
N ASP A 6 -5.53 -20.29 -7.43
CA ASP A 6 -4.67 -19.17 -7.81
C ASP A 6 -5.47 -17.87 -8.06
N LYS A 7 -6.73 -17.99 -8.54
CA LYS A 7 -7.63 -16.83 -8.70
C LYS A 7 -8.07 -16.19 -7.38
N LEU A 8 -7.96 -16.90 -6.26
CA LEU A 8 -8.32 -16.41 -4.93
C LEU A 8 -7.14 -15.76 -4.20
N LYS A 9 -5.90 -16.10 -4.56
CA LYS A 9 -4.68 -15.51 -3.99
C LYS A 9 -4.43 -14.14 -4.60
N LYS A 10 -4.83 -13.09 -3.91
CA LYS A 10 -4.64 -11.70 -4.38
C LYS A 10 -4.05 -10.76 -3.33
N LEU A 11 -4.02 -11.13 -2.05
CA LEU A 11 -3.58 -10.24 -1.01
C LEU A 11 -2.05 -10.07 -1.02
N ALA A 12 -1.60 -8.82 -1.04
CA ALA A 12 -0.22 -8.43 -0.76
C ALA A 12 -0.15 -7.91 0.67
N VAL A 13 0.64 -8.56 1.51
CA VAL A 13 0.79 -8.23 2.93
C VAL A 13 2.19 -7.67 3.20
N GLY A 14 2.29 -6.68 4.08
CA GLY A 14 3.60 -6.19 4.51
C GLY A 14 4.24 -7.18 5.46
N HIS A 15 5.49 -7.53 5.22
CA HIS A 15 6.26 -8.36 6.14
C HIS A 15 6.33 -7.70 7.53
N PHE A 16 6.02 -8.47 8.56
CA PHE A 16 6.00 -8.02 9.93
C PHE A 16 6.71 -9.02 10.84
N LEU A 17 7.75 -8.55 11.51
CA LEU A 17 8.68 -9.38 12.31
C LEU A 17 8.04 -9.81 13.64
N ASN A 18 6.95 -10.60 13.62
CA ASN A 18 6.45 -11.26 14.82
C ASN A 18 5.73 -12.58 14.52
N ALA A 19 5.80 -13.52 15.48
CA ALA A 19 5.18 -14.82 15.36
C ALA A 19 3.65 -14.77 15.18
N PRO A 20 2.86 -13.94 15.91
CA PRO A 20 1.41 -13.86 15.72
C PRO A 20 1.00 -13.48 14.29
N PHE A 21 1.78 -12.64 13.62
CA PHE A 21 1.48 -12.27 12.23
C PHE A 21 1.79 -13.41 11.26
N GLN A 22 2.89 -14.15 11.49
CA GLN A 22 3.22 -15.33 10.69
C GLN A 22 2.14 -16.41 10.84
N GLU A 23 1.63 -16.65 12.06
CA GLU A 23 0.51 -17.56 12.31
C GLU A 23 -0.79 -17.10 11.61
N ALA A 24 -1.07 -15.79 11.61
CA ALA A 24 -2.19 -15.25 10.85
C ALA A 24 -2.01 -15.48 9.34
N CYS A 25 -0.82 -15.27 8.79
CA CYS A 25 -0.52 -15.61 7.40
C CYS A 25 -0.74 -17.10 7.11
N ALA A 26 -0.31 -17.98 8.03
CA ALA A 26 -0.53 -19.42 7.89
C ALA A 26 -2.02 -19.81 7.81
N ARG A 27 -2.89 -19.14 8.59
CA ARG A 27 -4.35 -19.35 8.52
C ARG A 27 -4.96 -18.93 7.19
N HIS A 28 -4.33 -17.95 6.49
CA HIS A 28 -4.89 -17.33 5.28
C HIS A 28 -4.05 -17.56 4.01
N LEU A 29 -3.22 -18.62 3.97
CA LEU A 29 -2.34 -18.92 2.80
C LEU A 29 -3.10 -18.95 1.46
N GLY A 30 -4.34 -19.44 1.46
CA GLY A 30 -5.19 -19.45 0.26
C GLY A 30 -5.60 -18.07 -0.26
N ARG A 31 -5.33 -16.98 0.48
CA ARG A 31 -5.66 -15.61 0.11
C ARG A 31 -4.42 -14.76 -0.20
N ILE A 32 -3.26 -15.12 0.37
CA ILE A 32 -2.02 -14.35 0.28
C ILE A 32 -1.28 -14.75 -1.00
N LYS A 33 -1.03 -13.78 -1.87
CA LYS A 33 -0.22 -13.91 -3.07
C LYS A 33 1.23 -13.61 -2.78
N GLU A 34 1.49 -12.47 -2.13
CA GLU A 34 2.84 -11.96 -1.95
C GLU A 34 3.04 -11.27 -0.60
N THR A 35 4.27 -11.22 -0.15
CA THR A 35 4.69 -10.38 0.97
C THR A 35 5.67 -9.30 0.49
N PHE A 36 5.41 -8.04 0.88
CA PHE A 36 6.27 -6.91 0.52
C PHE A 36 7.12 -6.44 1.71
N PHE A 37 8.39 -6.18 1.45
CA PHE A 37 9.36 -5.79 2.48
C PHE A 37 10.45 -4.87 1.93
N ALA A 38 11.19 -4.19 2.82
CA ALA A 38 12.42 -3.51 2.47
C ALA A 38 13.60 -4.32 3.01
N TRP A 39 14.57 -4.63 2.15
CA TRP A 39 15.81 -5.28 2.58
C TRP A 39 16.62 -4.36 3.51
N PRO A 40 17.44 -4.90 4.44
CA PRO A 40 18.27 -4.08 5.31
C PRO A 40 19.12 -3.09 4.52
N GLY A 41 19.11 -1.83 4.93
CA GLY A 41 19.82 -0.75 4.26
C GLY A 41 19.11 -0.10 3.08
N VAL A 42 18.05 -0.71 2.54
CA VAL A 42 17.28 -0.14 1.42
C VAL A 42 16.45 1.05 1.86
N LEU A 43 16.53 2.13 1.09
CA LEU A 43 15.65 3.29 1.27
C LEU A 43 14.24 2.95 0.78
N SER A 44 13.29 3.02 1.69
CA SER A 44 11.87 2.86 1.39
C SER A 44 11.10 4.06 1.90
N CYS A 45 9.85 4.26 1.44
CA CYS A 45 9.00 5.37 1.90
C CYS A 45 8.55 5.27 3.37
N ARG A 46 9.06 4.34 4.12
CA ARG A 46 8.85 4.18 5.57
C ARG A 46 10.20 3.96 6.25
N PRO A 47 10.41 4.50 7.46
CA PRO A 47 11.61 4.21 8.23
C PRO A 47 11.78 2.69 8.37
N ALA A 48 12.96 2.19 8.03
CA ALA A 48 13.33 0.82 8.35
C ALA A 48 13.71 0.76 9.85
N PRO A 49 13.44 -0.36 10.54
CA PRO A 49 14.03 -0.58 11.85
C PRO A 49 15.56 -0.65 11.71
N GLU A 50 16.28 -0.34 12.76
CA GLU A 50 17.69 -0.65 12.84
C GLU A 50 17.83 -2.17 12.89
N PHE A 51 18.47 -2.76 11.88
CA PHE A 51 18.62 -4.21 11.79
C PHE A 51 19.80 -4.68 12.66
N THR A 52 19.49 -5.24 13.83
CA THR A 52 20.45 -6.06 14.58
C THR A 52 20.65 -7.41 13.88
N PRO A 53 21.76 -8.14 14.17
CA PRO A 53 21.95 -9.49 13.63
C PRO A 53 20.76 -10.43 13.87
N GLU A 54 20.12 -10.34 15.05
CA GLU A 54 18.95 -11.16 15.43
C GLU A 54 17.72 -10.80 14.60
N LEU A 55 17.45 -9.51 14.40
CA LEU A 55 16.35 -9.07 13.54
C LEU A 55 16.57 -9.45 12.08
N ARG A 56 17.84 -9.41 11.61
CA ARG A 56 18.17 -9.88 10.27
C ARG A 56 17.94 -11.38 10.12
N ALA A 57 18.42 -12.19 11.07
CA ALA A 57 18.20 -13.64 11.08
C ALA A 57 16.70 -13.97 11.07
N ARG A 58 15.93 -13.33 11.96
CA ARG A 58 14.47 -13.49 11.99
C ARG A 58 13.81 -13.15 10.67
N MET A 59 14.19 -12.05 10.03
CA MET A 59 13.67 -11.65 8.73
C MET A 59 13.94 -12.72 7.66
N LEU A 60 15.17 -13.27 7.63
CA LEU A 60 15.53 -14.33 6.69
C LEU A 60 14.68 -15.58 6.90
N ASP A 61 14.48 -16.01 8.15
CA ASP A 61 13.65 -17.16 8.48
C ASP A 61 12.19 -16.94 8.06
N ASP A 62 11.62 -15.78 8.36
CA ASP A 62 10.26 -15.43 7.98
C ASP A 62 10.07 -15.41 6.45
N LEU A 63 11.04 -14.87 5.69
CA LEU A 63 10.96 -14.83 4.23
C LEU A 63 11.17 -16.22 3.60
N LYS A 64 12.05 -17.06 4.17
CA LYS A 64 12.22 -18.46 3.76
C LYS A 64 10.95 -19.25 4.03
N TRP A 65 10.31 -19.03 5.18
CA TRP A 65 9.00 -19.61 5.49
C TRP A 65 7.92 -19.17 4.48
N ALA A 66 7.85 -17.88 4.15
CA ALA A 66 6.89 -17.35 3.17
C ALA A 66 7.07 -18.04 1.81
N ARG A 67 8.30 -18.13 1.32
CA ARG A 67 8.62 -18.80 0.05
C ARG A 67 8.26 -20.28 0.08
N ALA A 68 8.60 -21.00 1.15
CA ALA A 68 8.27 -22.42 1.31
C ALA A 68 6.75 -22.69 1.31
N ASN A 69 5.94 -21.68 1.64
CA ASN A 69 4.48 -21.74 1.61
C ASN A 69 3.85 -21.13 0.33
N GLY A 70 4.66 -20.86 -0.71
CA GLY A 70 4.18 -20.36 -1.99
C GLY A 70 3.70 -18.91 -1.96
N ILE A 71 4.26 -18.09 -1.05
CA ILE A 71 4.06 -16.64 -1.00
C ILE A 71 5.21 -15.98 -1.79
N GLU A 72 4.88 -15.22 -2.83
CA GLU A 72 5.85 -14.47 -3.65
C GLU A 72 6.52 -13.35 -2.82
N LEU A 73 7.75 -13.01 -3.15
CA LEU A 73 8.52 -11.94 -2.49
C LEU A 73 8.53 -10.67 -3.34
N ASP A 74 8.08 -9.55 -2.77
CA ASP A 74 8.14 -8.21 -3.37
C ASP A 74 9.07 -7.30 -2.56
N THR A 75 10.29 -7.06 -3.04
CA THR A 75 11.21 -6.14 -2.35
C THR A 75 10.98 -4.70 -2.78
N LEU A 76 11.06 -3.78 -1.81
CA LEU A 76 10.68 -2.39 -1.99
C LEU A 76 11.89 -1.47 -2.13
N PHE A 77 12.09 -0.90 -3.31
CA PHE A 77 12.94 0.26 -3.57
C PHE A 77 12.06 1.50 -3.83
N ASN A 78 11.11 1.76 -2.95
CA ASN A 78 10.01 2.70 -3.19
C ASN A 78 10.14 4.03 -2.43
N CYS A 79 11.37 4.47 -2.17
CA CYS A 79 11.66 5.82 -1.73
C CYS A 79 11.27 6.82 -2.83
N ASN A 80 10.60 7.92 -2.49
CA ASN A 80 10.18 8.92 -3.47
C ASN A 80 11.31 9.87 -3.88
N CYS A 81 12.38 9.93 -3.10
CA CYS A 81 13.54 10.76 -3.41
C CYS A 81 14.82 10.07 -2.95
N TYR A 82 15.77 9.93 -3.87
CA TYR A 82 17.10 9.39 -3.61
C TYR A 82 18.19 10.46 -3.50
N GLY A 83 17.79 11.76 -3.50
CA GLY A 83 18.71 12.90 -3.42
C GLY A 83 19.72 12.86 -4.57
N ASP A 84 20.97 13.13 -4.23
CA ASP A 84 22.08 13.18 -5.19
C ASP A 84 22.41 11.82 -5.84
N LEU A 85 21.88 10.73 -5.26
CA LEU A 85 22.06 9.38 -5.80
C LEU A 85 21.06 9.01 -6.91
N ALA A 86 20.04 9.84 -7.18
CA ALA A 86 18.87 9.47 -7.97
C ALA A 86 19.18 8.87 -9.36
N ILE A 87 20.31 9.23 -9.97
CA ILE A 87 20.79 8.73 -11.28
C ILE A 87 22.28 8.39 -11.24
N SER A 88 22.78 7.87 -10.12
CA SER A 88 24.20 7.63 -9.91
C SER A 88 24.59 6.16 -10.10
N PRO A 89 25.86 5.89 -10.49
CA PRO A 89 26.42 4.53 -10.49
C PRO A 89 26.32 3.87 -9.11
N GLU A 90 26.50 4.63 -8.03
CA GLU A 90 26.42 4.14 -6.65
C GLU A 90 25.04 3.57 -6.32
N LEU A 91 23.96 4.19 -6.81
CA LEU A 91 22.60 3.65 -6.64
C LEU A 91 22.41 2.38 -7.48
N ALA A 92 22.94 2.34 -8.70
CA ALA A 92 22.88 1.14 -9.54
C ALA A 92 23.62 -0.03 -8.87
N ASP A 93 24.84 0.20 -8.39
CA ASP A 93 25.65 -0.81 -7.69
C ASP A 93 24.96 -1.29 -6.41
N PHE A 94 24.36 -0.37 -5.66
CA PHE A 94 23.62 -0.69 -4.45
C PHE A 94 22.41 -1.60 -4.74
N VAL A 95 21.63 -1.31 -5.77
CA VAL A 95 20.49 -2.14 -6.20
C VAL A 95 20.99 -3.53 -6.61
N GLY A 96 22.02 -3.59 -7.48
CA GLY A 96 22.59 -4.84 -7.94
C GLY A 96 23.17 -5.69 -6.80
N LYS A 97 23.93 -5.08 -5.89
CA LYS A 97 24.46 -5.75 -4.69
C LYS A 97 23.34 -6.32 -3.82
N THR A 98 22.30 -5.54 -3.58
CA THR A 98 21.16 -5.97 -2.74
C THR A 98 20.48 -7.21 -3.32
N LEU A 99 20.20 -7.23 -4.64
CA LEU A 99 19.55 -8.39 -5.26
C LEU A 99 20.46 -9.62 -5.26
N ARG A 100 21.77 -9.46 -5.49
CA ARG A 100 22.73 -10.57 -5.38
C ARG A 100 22.87 -11.11 -3.95
N GLU A 101 22.79 -10.25 -2.93
CA GLU A 101 22.73 -10.69 -1.52
C GLU A 101 21.46 -11.51 -1.25
N MET A 102 20.30 -11.08 -1.76
CA MET A 102 19.07 -11.83 -1.62
C MET A 102 19.12 -13.18 -2.32
N ASP A 103 19.73 -13.23 -3.51
CA ASP A 103 19.93 -14.47 -4.27
C ASP A 103 20.82 -15.45 -3.51
N ALA A 104 21.92 -14.99 -2.93
CA ALA A 104 22.81 -15.80 -2.11
C ALA A 104 22.13 -16.43 -0.87
N GLU A 105 21.08 -15.78 -0.33
CA GLU A 105 20.25 -16.30 0.74
C GLU A 105 19.11 -17.23 0.23
N GLY A 106 18.99 -17.44 -1.10
CA GLY A 106 17.90 -18.18 -1.73
C GLY A 106 16.57 -17.40 -1.73
N LEU A 107 16.64 -16.06 -1.65
CA LEU A 107 15.49 -15.16 -1.49
C LEU A 107 15.38 -14.17 -2.67
N PHE A 108 15.86 -14.53 -3.87
CA PHE A 108 15.70 -13.66 -5.05
C PHE A 108 14.21 -13.33 -5.25
N PRO A 109 13.82 -12.04 -5.33
CA PRO A 109 12.40 -11.66 -5.33
C PRO A 109 11.74 -11.94 -6.69
N GLU A 110 10.47 -12.31 -6.69
CA GLU A 110 9.63 -12.39 -7.88
C GLU A 110 9.30 -10.99 -8.41
N THR A 111 9.18 -10.00 -7.50
CA THR A 111 8.82 -8.63 -7.85
C THR A 111 9.74 -7.63 -7.12
N VAL A 112 10.09 -6.55 -7.82
CA VAL A 112 10.68 -5.35 -7.22
C VAL A 112 9.72 -4.18 -7.43
N THR A 113 9.23 -3.62 -6.34
CA THR A 113 8.38 -2.41 -6.38
C THR A 113 9.25 -1.16 -6.19
N THR A 114 9.27 -0.27 -7.19
CA THR A 114 10.04 0.99 -7.13
C THR A 114 9.22 2.20 -7.57
N THR A 115 9.65 3.39 -7.12
CA THR A 115 9.18 4.69 -7.62
C THR A 115 10.13 5.26 -8.67
N SER A 116 11.36 4.73 -8.77
CA SER A 116 12.43 5.30 -9.58
C SER A 116 12.49 4.67 -10.97
N PRO A 117 12.29 5.46 -12.05
CA PRO A 117 12.54 4.98 -13.41
C PRO A 117 14.01 4.57 -13.64
N PHE A 118 14.95 5.21 -12.94
CA PHE A 118 16.36 4.83 -13.02
C PHE A 118 16.60 3.43 -12.46
N ILE A 119 16.06 3.12 -11.26
CA ILE A 119 16.14 1.76 -10.69
C ILE A 119 15.46 0.74 -11.62
N ALA A 120 14.31 1.08 -12.19
CA ALA A 120 13.64 0.21 -13.16
C ALA A 120 14.53 -0.07 -14.38
N THR A 121 15.26 0.94 -14.89
CA THR A 121 16.21 0.79 -15.99
C THR A 121 17.37 -0.13 -15.61
N VAL A 122 17.93 0.01 -14.40
CA VAL A 122 19.00 -0.88 -13.90
C VAL A 122 18.49 -2.33 -13.83
N LEU A 123 17.31 -2.54 -13.26
CA LEU A 123 16.71 -3.87 -13.14
C LEU A 123 16.46 -4.51 -14.50
N ARG A 124 15.95 -3.77 -15.49
CA ARG A 124 15.76 -4.28 -16.86
C ARG A 124 17.04 -4.75 -17.50
N LYS A 125 18.15 -4.05 -17.25
CA LYS A 125 19.45 -4.37 -17.84
C LYS A 125 20.15 -5.55 -17.15
N GLU A 126 20.09 -5.63 -15.83
CA GLU A 126 20.88 -6.57 -15.04
C GLU A 126 20.09 -7.80 -14.54
N PHE A 127 18.76 -7.70 -14.40
CA PHE A 127 17.92 -8.72 -13.77
C PHE A 127 16.63 -8.95 -14.57
N SER A 128 16.75 -9.54 -15.76
CA SER A 128 15.63 -9.72 -16.70
C SER A 128 14.51 -10.65 -16.19
N SER A 129 14.76 -11.47 -15.17
CA SER A 129 13.80 -12.41 -14.60
C SER A 129 12.88 -11.78 -13.55
N VAL A 130 13.25 -10.62 -12.97
CA VAL A 130 12.43 -9.97 -11.95
C VAL A 130 11.32 -9.14 -12.59
N LYS A 131 10.12 -9.23 -12.05
CA LYS A 131 9.01 -8.32 -12.41
C LYS A 131 9.21 -6.97 -11.76
N ILE A 132 9.08 -5.90 -12.53
CA ILE A 132 9.23 -4.54 -12.03
C ILE A 132 7.85 -3.92 -11.87
N ARG A 133 7.54 -3.51 -10.63
CA ARG A 133 6.26 -2.89 -10.31
C ARG A 133 6.41 -1.40 -9.98
N LEU A 134 5.60 -0.57 -10.62
CA LEU A 134 5.51 0.84 -10.28
C LEU A 134 4.76 1.02 -8.96
N SER A 135 5.40 1.67 -7.99
CA SER A 135 4.84 1.93 -6.67
C SER A 135 3.62 2.85 -6.72
N VAL A 136 2.65 2.63 -5.82
CA VAL A 136 1.52 3.54 -5.59
C VAL A 136 1.97 4.97 -5.23
N ASN A 137 3.18 5.13 -4.72
CA ASN A 137 3.74 6.43 -4.33
C ASN A 137 4.15 7.29 -5.55
N GLN A 138 4.29 6.71 -6.74
CA GLN A 138 4.55 7.46 -7.97
C GLN A 138 3.32 8.25 -8.45
N ARG A 139 2.11 7.88 -7.99
CA ARG A 139 0.88 8.64 -8.18
C ARG A 139 0.51 8.88 -9.64
N VAL A 140 0.72 7.89 -10.50
CA VAL A 140 0.28 7.97 -11.89
C VAL A 140 -1.24 7.82 -11.95
N HIS A 141 -1.92 8.80 -12.56
CA HIS A 141 -3.38 8.93 -12.49
C HIS A 141 -4.14 8.33 -13.68
N GLY A 142 -3.49 7.86 -14.72
CA GLY A 142 -4.20 7.32 -15.88
C GLY A 142 -3.30 6.59 -16.86
N SER A 143 -3.91 5.95 -17.85
CA SER A 143 -3.23 5.14 -18.85
C SER A 143 -2.12 5.90 -19.58
N VAL A 144 -2.34 7.16 -19.96
CA VAL A 144 -1.34 8.00 -20.63
C VAL A 144 -0.03 8.09 -19.83
N GLY A 145 -0.12 8.22 -18.51
CA GLY A 145 1.06 8.25 -17.66
C GLY A 145 1.77 6.90 -17.58
N PHE A 146 1.02 5.79 -17.62
CA PHE A 146 1.59 4.45 -17.66
C PHE A 146 2.21 4.13 -19.03
N GLU A 147 1.62 4.57 -20.12
CA GLU A 147 2.17 4.44 -21.48
C GLU A 147 3.55 5.07 -21.60
N CYS A 148 3.79 6.23 -20.98
CA CYS A 148 5.10 6.88 -20.95
C CYS A 148 6.20 6.04 -20.27
N MET A 149 5.83 5.03 -19.50
CA MET A 149 6.74 4.16 -18.73
C MET A 149 6.54 2.67 -19.05
N GLU A 150 5.82 2.35 -20.10
CA GLU A 150 5.38 0.99 -20.41
C GLU A 150 6.54 0.00 -20.53
N GLU A 151 7.64 0.41 -21.13
CA GLU A 151 8.83 -0.43 -21.31
C GLU A 151 9.55 -0.76 -20.01
N LEU A 152 9.40 0.08 -18.98
CA LEU A 152 10.08 -0.06 -17.71
C LEU A 152 9.36 -0.98 -16.72
N PHE A 153 8.02 -1.05 -16.78
CA PHE A 153 7.24 -1.71 -15.73
C PHE A 153 6.34 -2.82 -16.29
N ASP A 154 6.30 -3.97 -15.61
CA ASP A 154 5.41 -5.10 -15.91
C ASP A 154 4.08 -4.99 -15.17
N SER A 155 4.09 -4.25 -14.08
CA SER A 155 2.99 -4.10 -13.14
C SER A 155 2.97 -2.70 -12.54
N PHE A 156 1.82 -2.28 -12.04
CA PHE A 156 1.68 -1.00 -11.36
C PHE A 156 0.56 -1.03 -10.32
N TYR A 157 0.66 -0.13 -9.34
CA TYR A 157 -0.48 0.17 -8.47
C TYR A 157 -1.26 1.36 -9.03
N ALA A 158 -2.59 1.23 -9.10
CA ALA A 158 -3.47 2.37 -9.35
C ALA A 158 -3.23 3.48 -8.32
N SER A 159 -3.47 4.73 -8.69
CA SER A 159 -3.33 5.87 -7.78
C SER A 159 -4.29 5.76 -6.58
N ARG A 160 -3.79 6.06 -5.38
CA ARG A 160 -4.58 6.02 -4.14
C ARG A 160 -5.86 6.87 -4.20
N GLU A 161 -5.83 7.97 -4.93
CA GLU A 161 -6.98 8.86 -5.08
C GLU A 161 -8.19 8.21 -5.74
N HIS A 162 -7.96 7.10 -6.45
CA HIS A 162 -8.97 6.43 -7.29
C HIS A 162 -9.28 4.99 -6.83
N HIS A 163 -8.71 4.48 -5.73
CA HIS A 163 -8.92 3.08 -5.31
C HIS A 163 -10.38 2.71 -5.09
N ARG A 164 -11.25 3.68 -4.81
CA ARG A 164 -12.68 3.47 -4.65
C ARG A 164 -13.52 3.84 -5.88
N ASP A 165 -12.91 4.41 -6.92
CA ASP A 165 -13.59 4.71 -8.19
C ASP A 165 -13.59 3.46 -9.08
N LEU A 166 -14.70 2.71 -9.02
CA LEU A 166 -14.86 1.46 -9.74
C LEU A 166 -14.73 1.62 -11.27
N PHE A 167 -15.27 2.70 -11.83
CA PHE A 167 -15.19 2.95 -13.28
C PHE A 167 -13.75 3.21 -13.72
N TYR A 168 -13.03 4.03 -12.97
CA TYR A 168 -11.60 4.25 -13.21
C TYR A 168 -10.81 2.93 -13.16
N LEU A 169 -11.06 2.10 -12.14
CA LEU A 169 -10.37 0.82 -12.00
C LEU A 169 -10.72 -0.15 -13.13
N GLN A 170 -11.97 -0.17 -13.60
CA GLN A 170 -12.39 -1.00 -14.73
C GLN A 170 -11.69 -0.60 -16.02
N ASP A 171 -11.64 0.70 -16.32
CA ASP A 171 -10.98 1.22 -17.51
C ASP A 171 -9.47 0.97 -17.48
N LEU A 172 -8.84 1.23 -16.33
CA LEU A 172 -7.41 1.01 -16.16
C LEU A 172 -7.05 -0.48 -16.19
N ALA A 173 -7.87 -1.36 -15.63
CA ALA A 173 -7.68 -2.81 -15.70
C ALA A 173 -7.83 -3.33 -17.14
N ARG A 174 -8.73 -2.74 -17.93
CA ARG A 174 -8.89 -3.08 -19.37
C ARG A 174 -7.64 -2.66 -20.14
N TRP A 175 -7.16 -1.45 -19.93
CA TRP A 175 -5.91 -0.98 -20.51
C TRP A 175 -4.74 -1.92 -20.15
N ALA A 176 -4.56 -2.24 -18.86
CA ALA A 176 -3.50 -3.12 -18.39
C ALA A 176 -3.50 -4.47 -19.10
N ARG A 177 -4.67 -5.14 -19.20
CA ARG A 177 -4.80 -6.42 -19.91
C ARG A 177 -4.42 -6.32 -21.40
N ASN A 178 -4.82 -5.24 -22.07
CA ASN A 178 -4.54 -5.04 -23.49
C ASN A 178 -3.02 -4.80 -23.74
N HIS A 179 -2.28 -4.35 -22.73
CA HIS A 179 -0.84 -4.09 -22.77
C HIS A 179 -0.01 -5.18 -22.06
N GLY A 180 -0.62 -6.31 -21.69
CA GLY A 180 0.08 -7.41 -21.00
C GLY A 180 0.61 -7.03 -19.61
N LYS A 181 0.00 -6.03 -18.96
CA LYS A 181 0.39 -5.55 -17.63
C LYS A 181 -0.56 -6.08 -16.55
N THR A 182 -0.07 -6.08 -15.31
CA THR A 182 -0.90 -6.39 -14.13
C THR A 182 -1.09 -5.14 -13.26
N MET A 183 -2.25 -5.04 -12.62
CA MET A 183 -2.64 -3.90 -11.81
C MET A 183 -2.92 -4.29 -10.36
N GLY A 184 -2.37 -3.51 -9.42
CA GLY A 184 -2.69 -3.60 -8.00
C GLY A 184 -3.51 -2.41 -7.48
N ILE A 185 -4.23 -2.63 -6.39
CA ILE A 185 -4.89 -1.60 -5.59
C ILE A 185 -4.47 -1.70 -4.13
N GLN A 186 -4.49 -0.59 -3.39
CA GLN A 186 -4.29 -0.57 -1.93
C GLN A 186 -5.62 -0.25 -1.26
N VAL A 187 -6.11 -1.11 -0.35
CA VAL A 187 -7.49 -1.04 0.13
C VAL A 187 -7.68 -0.39 1.49
N ASN A 188 -6.63 -0.31 2.31
CA ASN A 188 -6.72 0.24 3.67
C ASN A 188 -5.95 1.55 3.86
N SER A 189 -5.92 2.42 2.85
CA SER A 189 -5.26 3.72 2.97
C SER A 189 -6.09 4.68 3.82
N GLY A 190 -5.57 5.05 5.00
CA GLY A 190 -6.16 6.09 5.88
C GLY A 190 -5.78 7.53 5.49
N CYS A 191 -5.03 7.72 4.41
CA CYS A 191 -4.64 9.05 3.93
C CYS A 191 -5.85 9.84 3.42
N LEU A 192 -5.83 11.17 3.60
CA LEU A 192 -6.83 12.06 3.01
C LEU A 192 -6.83 11.90 1.49
N ARG A 193 -8.01 11.88 0.89
CA ARG A 193 -8.15 11.92 -0.57
C ARG A 193 -7.56 13.22 -1.09
N GLN A 194 -6.75 13.15 -2.15
CA GLN A 194 -6.10 14.31 -2.77
C GLN A 194 -5.31 15.19 -1.78
N CYS A 195 -4.62 14.55 -0.81
CA CYS A 195 -3.82 15.27 0.18
C CYS A 195 -2.76 16.14 -0.51
N PRO A 196 -2.81 17.49 -0.37
CA PRO A 196 -1.86 18.37 -1.03
C PRO A 196 -0.44 18.27 -0.44
N PHE A 197 -0.32 17.69 0.74
CA PHE A 197 0.97 17.49 1.43
C PHE A 197 1.61 16.13 1.12
N GLN A 198 0.97 15.26 0.33
CA GLN A 198 1.41 13.89 0.20
C GLN A 198 2.79 13.77 -0.44
N THR A 199 3.07 14.47 -1.53
CA THR A 199 4.38 14.46 -2.18
C THR A 199 5.47 14.95 -1.22
N PHE A 200 5.21 16.05 -0.50
CA PHE A 200 6.12 16.57 0.52
C PHE A 200 6.37 15.53 1.63
N HIS A 201 5.30 14.92 2.14
CA HIS A 201 5.36 13.91 3.20
C HIS A 201 6.12 12.65 2.75
N ASP A 202 5.84 12.13 1.55
CA ASP A 202 6.51 10.95 1.01
C ASP A 202 8.00 11.22 0.74
N ASN A 203 8.37 12.42 0.24
CA ASN A 203 9.76 12.83 0.06
C ASN A 203 10.50 12.99 1.40
N LEU A 204 9.84 13.54 2.40
CA LEU A 204 10.43 13.70 3.73
C LEU A 204 10.80 12.34 4.35
N HIS A 205 9.98 11.32 4.13
CA HIS A 205 10.32 9.96 4.54
C HIS A 205 11.53 9.39 3.80
N GLY A 206 11.78 9.78 2.56
CA GLY A 206 12.97 9.43 1.81
C GLY A 206 14.26 10.02 2.41
N HIS A 207 14.16 11.20 3.01
CA HIS A 207 15.28 11.89 3.66
C HIS A 207 15.37 11.64 5.18
N ASN A 208 14.82 10.56 5.66
CA ASN A 208 14.47 10.32 7.05
C ASN A 208 15.66 10.35 8.05
N ARG A 209 16.89 10.02 7.61
CA ARG A 209 18.08 10.13 8.48
C ARG A 209 18.38 11.57 8.88
N LEU A 210 18.08 12.54 8.00
CA LEU A 210 18.22 13.98 8.29
C LEU A 210 16.96 14.52 8.98
N ALA A 211 15.80 13.96 8.71
CA ALA A 211 14.53 14.42 9.23
C ALA A 211 14.22 13.88 10.63
N GLN A 212 14.59 12.65 10.96
CA GLN A 212 14.29 12.05 12.28
C GLN A 212 14.88 12.82 13.46
N SER A 213 16.01 13.47 13.29
CA SER A 213 16.62 14.31 14.34
C SER A 213 16.06 15.74 14.39
N LYS A 214 15.25 16.15 13.39
CA LYS A 214 14.80 17.54 13.19
C LYS A 214 13.33 17.70 12.84
N VAL A 215 12.58 16.60 12.70
CA VAL A 215 11.13 16.60 12.39
C VAL A 215 10.32 16.83 13.67
N GLY A 216 10.73 17.70 14.47
CA GLY A 216 9.90 18.18 15.54
C GLY A 216 9.70 19.67 15.29
N GLU A 217 8.54 20.10 14.96
CA GLU A 217 7.97 21.33 15.47
C GLU A 217 8.68 22.67 15.12
N ALA A 218 9.53 22.73 14.09
CA ALA A 218 9.95 24.02 13.59
C ALA A 218 8.71 24.82 13.22
N PHE A 219 8.47 25.93 13.90
CA PHE A 219 7.31 26.80 13.72
C PHE A 219 5.95 26.12 13.94
N GLY A 220 5.87 25.04 14.74
CA GLY A 220 4.63 24.29 14.96
C GLY A 220 4.11 23.55 13.70
N PHE A 221 4.96 23.33 12.71
CA PHE A 221 4.55 22.62 11.49
C PHE A 221 4.53 21.11 11.71
N SER A 222 3.33 20.52 11.61
CA SER A 222 3.17 19.06 11.61
C SER A 222 3.19 18.50 10.20
N VAL A 223 4.03 17.48 9.96
CA VAL A 223 4.03 16.72 8.71
C VAL A 223 2.79 15.82 8.56
N PHE A 224 2.15 15.49 9.69
CA PHE A 224 0.93 14.67 9.73
C PHE A 224 -0.33 15.55 9.62
N ARG A 225 -0.48 16.24 8.48
CA ARG A 225 -1.61 17.16 8.25
C ARG A 225 -2.98 16.48 8.30
N CYS A 226 -3.07 15.20 7.97
CA CYS A 226 -4.30 14.42 8.16
C CYS A 226 -4.70 14.36 9.65
N LYS A 227 -3.75 14.08 10.55
CA LYS A 227 -3.99 14.09 11.99
C LYS A 227 -4.49 15.46 12.46
N THR A 228 -3.78 16.54 12.10
CA THR A 228 -4.19 17.91 12.43
C THR A 228 -5.58 18.26 11.89
N ASN A 229 -5.94 17.76 10.70
CA ASN A 229 -7.26 17.97 10.12
C ASN A 229 -8.36 17.29 10.96
N TYR A 230 -8.13 16.06 11.41
CA TYR A 230 -9.07 15.35 12.29
C TYR A 230 -9.13 15.96 13.70
N GLU A 231 -8.03 16.44 14.27
CA GLU A 231 -8.01 17.16 15.55
C GLU A 231 -8.85 18.45 15.51
N ARG A 232 -9.05 19.04 14.33
CA ARG A 232 -9.94 20.18 14.10
C ARG A 232 -11.42 19.79 13.92
N GLY A 233 -11.76 18.51 14.05
CA GLY A 233 -13.13 18.01 13.95
C GLY A 233 -13.60 17.66 12.54
N ASN A 234 -12.74 17.70 11.52
CA ASN A 234 -13.11 17.37 10.13
C ASN A 234 -13.19 15.85 9.91
N TYR A 235 -13.96 15.13 10.74
CA TYR A 235 -13.99 13.65 10.74
C TYR A 235 -14.62 13.07 9.47
N GLU A 236 -15.50 13.80 8.80
CA GLU A 236 -16.11 13.39 7.53
C GLU A 236 -15.09 13.18 6.39
N ASP A 237 -13.89 13.77 6.50
CA ASP A 237 -12.80 13.55 5.55
C ASP A 237 -12.29 12.10 5.58
N PHE A 238 -12.52 11.37 6.67
CA PHE A 238 -12.27 9.94 6.73
C PHE A 238 -13.20 9.17 5.77
N LEU A 239 -14.46 9.55 5.65
CA LEU A 239 -15.41 8.96 4.69
C LEU A 239 -15.07 9.30 3.23
N ARG A 240 -14.40 10.44 3.00
CA ARG A 240 -13.92 10.87 1.68
C ARG A 240 -12.65 10.14 1.24
N ALA A 241 -11.86 9.60 2.20
CA ALA A 241 -10.70 8.78 1.91
C ALA A 241 -11.08 7.55 1.06
N THR A 242 -10.11 6.96 0.37
CA THR A 242 -10.37 5.95 -0.67
C THR A 242 -10.17 4.51 -0.20
N TRP A 243 -10.19 4.29 1.11
CA TRP A 243 -10.21 2.95 1.68
C TRP A 243 -11.47 2.18 1.25
N ILE A 244 -11.34 0.87 1.18
CA ILE A 244 -12.41 -0.08 0.82
C ILE A 244 -12.64 -0.96 2.05
N ARG A 245 -13.89 -1.12 2.46
CA ARG A 245 -14.25 -2.01 3.56
C ARG A 245 -13.98 -3.47 3.19
N PRO A 246 -13.63 -4.33 4.16
CA PRO A 246 -13.51 -5.77 3.92
C PRO A 246 -14.72 -6.37 3.18
N GLU A 247 -15.94 -6.00 3.57
CA GLU A 247 -17.20 -6.49 2.99
C GLU A 247 -17.42 -6.02 1.54
N ASP A 248 -16.85 -4.88 1.17
CA ASP A 248 -17.00 -4.32 -0.18
C ASP A 248 -15.95 -4.86 -1.18
N MET A 249 -14.97 -5.64 -0.71
CA MET A 249 -13.83 -6.13 -1.50
C MET A 249 -14.26 -6.89 -2.77
N ALA A 250 -15.32 -7.68 -2.70
CA ALA A 250 -15.81 -8.47 -3.83
C ALA A 250 -16.11 -7.64 -5.09
N ARG A 251 -16.37 -6.33 -4.93
CA ARG A 251 -16.64 -5.40 -6.05
C ARG A 251 -15.37 -4.98 -6.79
N TYR A 252 -14.22 -4.97 -6.12
CA TYR A 252 -12.94 -4.42 -6.60
C TYR A 252 -11.95 -5.50 -7.03
N GLU A 253 -11.94 -6.64 -6.35
CA GLU A 253 -11.04 -7.77 -6.64
C GLU A 253 -11.08 -8.26 -8.11
N PRO A 254 -12.22 -8.25 -8.84
CA PRO A 254 -12.23 -8.63 -10.25
C PRO A 254 -11.41 -7.69 -11.16
N HIS A 255 -11.10 -6.50 -10.68
CA HIS A 255 -10.38 -5.46 -11.43
C HIS A 255 -8.93 -5.29 -10.97
N ALA A 256 -8.45 -6.12 -10.05
CA ALA A 256 -7.09 -6.07 -9.55
C ALA A 256 -6.45 -7.46 -9.56
N ASP A 257 -5.18 -7.55 -9.95
CA ASP A 257 -4.37 -8.75 -9.88
C ASP A 257 -3.71 -8.89 -8.51
N VAL A 258 -3.52 -7.75 -7.82
CA VAL A 258 -2.95 -7.66 -6.49
C VAL A 258 -3.76 -6.69 -5.64
N VAL A 259 -4.10 -7.10 -4.42
CA VAL A 259 -4.80 -6.29 -3.42
C VAL A 259 -3.89 -6.09 -2.23
N LYS A 260 -3.33 -4.90 -2.13
CA LYS A 260 -2.39 -4.53 -1.07
C LYS A 260 -3.12 -4.10 0.18
N ILE A 261 -2.77 -4.77 1.29
CA ILE A 261 -3.09 -4.33 2.64
C ILE A 261 -1.83 -3.85 3.35
N ALA A 262 -1.84 -2.58 3.75
CA ALA A 262 -0.70 -1.97 4.43
C ALA A 262 -0.66 -2.43 5.89
N THR A 263 0.13 -3.49 6.15
CA THR A 263 0.29 -4.10 7.48
C THR A 263 1.65 -3.84 8.10
N ARG A 264 2.69 -3.52 7.29
CA ARG A 264 4.09 -3.43 7.73
C ARG A 264 4.34 -2.50 8.92
N ARG A 265 3.58 -1.43 9.07
CA ARG A 265 3.70 -0.44 10.16
C ARG A 265 2.41 -0.34 10.98
N HIS A 266 1.46 -1.20 10.73
CA HIS A 266 0.19 -1.20 11.45
C HIS A 266 0.40 -1.71 12.89
N PRO A 267 -0.21 -1.09 13.92
CA PRO A 267 -0.05 -1.54 15.31
C PRO A 267 -0.67 -2.93 15.56
N ASP A 268 -1.69 -3.30 14.78
CA ASP A 268 -2.36 -4.61 14.85
C ASP A 268 -2.52 -5.20 13.43
N PRO A 269 -1.43 -5.73 12.85
CA PRO A 269 -1.45 -6.27 11.49
C PRO A 269 -2.27 -7.57 11.37
N VAL A 270 -2.41 -8.33 12.46
CA VAL A 270 -3.21 -9.55 12.51
C VAL A 270 -4.69 -9.23 12.27
N LYS A 271 -5.23 -8.26 13.01
CA LYS A 271 -6.60 -7.77 12.83
C LYS A 271 -6.87 -7.35 11.40
N VAL A 272 -5.95 -6.59 10.80
CA VAL A 272 -6.10 -6.13 9.40
C VAL A 272 -6.12 -7.31 8.44
N LEU A 273 -5.18 -8.24 8.57
CA LEU A 273 -5.14 -9.43 7.72
C LEU A 273 -6.40 -10.27 7.87
N ASP A 274 -6.81 -10.60 9.10
CA ASP A 274 -8.01 -11.41 9.36
C ASP A 274 -9.25 -10.76 8.72
N ALA A 275 -9.44 -9.43 8.92
CA ALA A 275 -10.58 -8.71 8.37
C ALA A 275 -10.65 -8.78 6.82
N TYR A 276 -9.56 -8.50 6.14
CA TYR A 276 -9.54 -8.51 4.67
C TYR A 276 -9.52 -9.92 4.06
N ALA A 277 -8.88 -10.89 4.71
CA ALA A 277 -8.86 -12.27 4.25
C ALA A 277 -10.24 -12.93 4.37
N THR A 278 -10.98 -12.66 5.45
CA THR A 278 -12.35 -13.16 5.66
C THR A 278 -13.42 -12.30 5.00
N ARG A 279 -13.07 -11.09 4.53
CA ARG A 279 -14.00 -10.07 4.01
C ARG A 279 -15.09 -9.70 5.01
N SER A 280 -14.76 -9.67 6.29
CA SER A 280 -15.69 -9.36 7.38
C SER A 280 -14.97 -8.69 8.54
N TYR A 281 -15.59 -7.67 9.10
CA TYR A 281 -15.06 -6.99 10.29
C TYR A 281 -16.17 -6.41 11.14
N HIS A 282 -16.13 -6.65 12.45
CA HIS A 282 -17.02 -6.04 13.43
C HIS A 282 -16.23 -5.11 14.35
N GLY A 283 -16.52 -3.83 14.31
CA GLY A 283 -15.84 -2.84 15.15
C GLY A 283 -15.60 -1.49 14.50
N ASN A 284 -14.57 -0.79 14.98
CA ASN A 284 -14.20 0.53 14.48
C ASN A 284 -13.40 0.41 13.18
N LEU A 285 -14.00 0.79 12.08
CA LEU A 285 -13.38 0.68 10.76
C LEU A 285 -12.04 1.44 10.65
N ALA A 286 -11.88 2.53 11.41
CA ALA A 286 -10.63 3.29 11.44
C ALA A 286 -9.43 2.48 11.97
N ASP A 287 -9.68 1.42 12.75
CA ASP A 287 -8.63 0.53 13.27
C ASP A 287 -7.96 -0.33 12.20
N LEU A 288 -8.54 -0.44 11.01
CA LEU A 288 -7.97 -1.21 9.90
C LEU A 288 -7.08 -0.37 8.98
N MET A 289 -7.04 0.95 9.14
CA MET A 289 -6.43 1.86 8.17
C MET A 289 -4.94 2.10 8.46
N ASP A 290 -4.15 2.35 7.41
CA ASP A 290 -2.77 2.80 7.50
C ASP A 290 -2.62 4.18 6.79
N PRO A 291 -2.29 5.25 7.54
CA PRO A 291 -2.10 5.31 9.00
C PRO A 291 -3.41 5.15 9.79
N VAL A 292 -3.28 4.61 10.99
CA VAL A 292 -4.39 4.58 11.97
C VAL A 292 -4.60 5.99 12.52
N HIS A 293 -5.86 6.40 12.58
CA HIS A 293 -6.26 7.68 13.17
C HIS A 293 -7.14 7.44 14.38
N ALA A 294 -6.83 8.14 15.48
CA ALA A 294 -7.69 8.17 16.65
C ALA A 294 -8.81 9.20 16.45
N PHE A 295 -10.06 8.78 16.73
CA PHE A 295 -11.23 9.62 16.67
C PHE A 295 -11.94 9.61 18.05
N PRO A 296 -12.69 10.66 18.42
CA PRO A 296 -13.42 10.70 19.69
C PRO A 296 -14.58 9.70 19.78
N LYS A 297 -15.00 9.19 18.65
CA LYS A 297 -16.02 8.15 18.47
C LYS A 297 -15.53 7.13 17.45
N ARG A 298 -16.17 5.98 17.35
CA ARG A 298 -15.84 4.94 16.38
C ARG A 298 -16.61 5.10 15.07
N PHE A 299 -15.98 4.76 13.95
CA PHE A 299 -16.66 4.48 12.70
C PHE A 299 -17.16 3.04 12.72
N ASP A 300 -18.40 2.85 13.16
CA ASP A 300 -18.97 1.53 13.37
C ASP A 300 -19.22 0.78 12.05
N ASN A 301 -18.42 -0.24 11.78
CA ASN A 301 -18.47 -0.95 10.49
C ASN A 301 -19.83 -1.62 10.23
N ASP A 302 -20.50 -2.12 11.25
CA ASP A 302 -21.82 -2.75 11.11
C ASP A 302 -22.89 -1.76 10.67
N SER A 303 -22.74 -0.50 11.05
CA SER A 303 -23.65 0.58 10.64
C SER A 303 -23.51 0.94 9.17
N PHE A 304 -22.31 0.82 8.58
CA PHE A 304 -22.14 1.01 7.12
C PHE A 304 -22.96 -0.01 6.32
N GLY A 305 -22.98 -1.28 6.75
CA GLY A 305 -23.75 -2.33 6.07
C GLY A 305 -25.27 -2.11 6.12
N LYS A 306 -25.76 -1.34 7.08
CA LYS A 306 -27.17 -1.00 7.26
C LYS A 306 -27.57 0.33 6.63
N SER A 307 -26.60 1.17 6.28
CA SER A 307 -26.85 2.52 5.77
C SER A 307 -27.29 2.49 4.31
N THR A 308 -28.37 3.19 4.00
CA THR A 308 -28.82 3.44 2.62
C THR A 308 -27.99 4.52 1.93
N LEU A 309 -27.21 5.30 2.69
CA LEU A 309 -26.34 6.36 2.15
C LEU A 309 -24.98 5.83 1.73
N TRP A 310 -24.51 4.70 2.32
CA TRP A 310 -23.20 4.16 2.03
C TRP A 310 -22.95 3.89 0.53
N PRO A 311 -23.87 3.27 -0.24
CA PRO A 311 -23.66 3.05 -1.66
C PRO A 311 -23.40 4.33 -2.46
N ALA A 312 -24.04 5.45 -2.09
CA ALA A 312 -23.84 6.74 -2.75
C ALA A 312 -22.47 7.36 -2.40
N VAL A 313 -21.97 7.17 -1.18
CA VAL A 313 -20.63 7.63 -0.75
C VAL A 313 -19.54 6.70 -1.31
N LEU A 314 -19.77 5.39 -1.29
CA LEU A 314 -18.86 4.38 -1.84
C LEU A 314 -18.56 4.65 -3.32
N ASN A 315 -19.56 5.00 -4.11
CA ASN A 315 -19.45 5.25 -5.55
C ASN A 315 -19.19 6.74 -5.89
N CYS A 316 -18.85 7.57 -4.90
CA CYS A 316 -18.65 9.00 -5.13
C CYS A 316 -17.38 9.27 -5.96
N ARG A 317 -17.55 9.89 -7.13
CA ARG A 317 -16.47 10.33 -8.04
C ARG A 317 -16.17 11.81 -7.93
N ASP A 318 -17.15 12.61 -7.45
CA ASP A 318 -17.01 14.05 -7.33
C ASP A 318 -16.29 14.42 -6.04
N ALA A 319 -15.06 14.93 -6.17
CA ALA A 319 -14.27 15.46 -5.07
C ALA A 319 -14.33 17.00 -4.97
N ASN A 320 -14.92 17.68 -5.96
CA ASN A 320 -14.88 19.14 -6.06
C ASN A 320 -16.05 19.81 -5.35
N ASN A 321 -17.15 19.10 -5.15
CA ASN A 321 -18.38 19.64 -4.59
C ASN A 321 -18.67 19.15 -3.15
N CYS A 322 -17.68 18.62 -2.43
CA CYS A 322 -17.87 18.01 -1.13
C CYS A 322 -18.50 18.94 -0.09
N LYS A 323 -18.17 20.24 -0.12
CA LYS A 323 -18.72 21.23 0.84
C LYS A 323 -20.21 21.47 0.68
N HIS A 324 -20.78 21.23 -0.50
CA HIS A 324 -22.19 21.49 -0.80
C HIS A 324 -23.03 20.20 -0.89
N CYS A 325 -22.39 19.07 -1.15
CA CYS A 325 -23.07 17.79 -1.37
C CYS A 325 -23.77 17.24 -0.12
N GLY A 326 -23.18 17.38 1.07
CA GLY A 326 -23.75 16.93 2.35
C GLY A 326 -23.85 15.42 2.58
N LYS A 327 -23.61 14.55 1.60
CA LYS A 327 -23.80 13.08 1.74
C LYS A 327 -22.90 12.44 2.79
N CYS A 328 -21.61 12.85 2.86
CA CYS A 328 -20.69 12.34 3.88
C CYS A 328 -21.10 12.80 5.27
N ALA A 329 -21.56 14.05 5.44
CA ALA A 329 -22.06 14.56 6.71
C ALA A 329 -23.31 13.81 7.16
N ALA A 330 -24.24 13.51 6.25
CA ALA A 330 -25.43 12.72 6.55
C ALA A 330 -25.05 11.27 6.96
N LEU A 331 -24.15 10.62 6.25
CA LEU A 331 -23.65 9.29 6.60
C LEU A 331 -22.94 9.26 7.95
N MET A 332 -22.19 10.33 8.30
CA MET A 332 -21.56 10.46 9.62
C MET A 332 -22.55 10.28 10.76
N ALA A 333 -23.76 10.83 10.64
CA ALA A 333 -24.80 10.69 11.68
C ALA A 333 -25.22 9.23 11.91
N GLU A 334 -25.09 8.36 10.92
CA GLU A 334 -25.44 6.95 11.01
C GLU A 334 -24.29 6.07 11.53
N VAL A 335 -23.04 6.37 11.16
CA VAL A 335 -21.91 5.46 11.34
C VAL A 335 -20.89 5.89 12.39
N PHE A 336 -20.90 7.13 12.84
CA PHE A 336 -19.95 7.70 13.81
C PHE A 336 -20.54 7.75 15.20
N ARG A 337 -20.31 6.70 16.00
CA ARG A 337 -20.99 6.41 17.28
C ARG A 337 -20.06 6.39 18.49
#